data_3dddfca84346c6223048bdcfdef07d2a
#
_entry.id   3dddfca84346c6223048bdcfdef07d2a
#
_cell.length_a   1.000
_cell.length_b   1.000
_cell.length_c   1.000
_cell.angle_alpha   90.00
_cell.angle_beta   90.00
_cell.angle_gamma   90.00
#
_symmetry.space_group_name_H-M   'P 1'
#
loop_
_entity.id
_entity.type
_entity.pdbx_description
1 polymer ?
#
loop_
_entity_poly.entity_id
_entity_poly.type
_entity_poly.pdbx_seq_one_letter_code
_entity_poly.pdbx_strand_id
1 'polypeptide(L)'
;MKFVPSLLAASICSAVFAASAAVPVVTDTIAKNAELMNADPAMQALLKEATSEEAQKWRFNTLLELARIASPSRFEMRRQAEITRRLVEEWGFAPEDVLTRPDGFLKGAGVQTVDGKPVYNVCVRIPGTYGARPDAVSYKGQLPKVVLEGHIDTVNPGVLPPAETPYEAVKLQKVSDPIVKTREELKALALEVRFDKNGKVIEDEVWQKAYKRYQNIEDARKKDGYRIYVPGYNDAMINTVAVMQVAKLMKKHNIRPVYDIWVCGTTGEEGKGNLCGMKQLYGYNQDVGKGNNALNIVANFGADSTMPGDAIVNYIGSYRFEIKYTEPAGWKAGEARPSAAMAMSRAIASISDLKTAWDLDKKAEKTTYTVGVASCDDPAKSRSTNCTLMVDMRSPTQAPLSAIRAQIEPEFKKAMDAENAKYGLKTGDKNAVSMELVWFGDRPAYQRPHYNDIAMQAYWQASKTADIDVVKAVPEEAASLNDNVPAAVGVPTVNVNLGTVAGGGGGHTWYEWGVPGNGVDEGKRLYRFLMMGLLASGYNMTDGKVLEPGVGPMGNRTTEEMFK
;
A
#
# COMPACT_ATOMS: atom_id res chain seq x y z
N MET A 1 22.37 -52.75 -12.79
CA MET A 1 22.33 -52.02 -11.52
C MET A 1 21.32 -50.87 -11.67
N LYS A 2 20.16 -51.04 -11.04
CA LYS A 2 19.10 -50.01 -11.06
C LYS A 2 19.33 -49.09 -9.87
N PHE A 3 19.55 -47.81 -10.12
CA PHE A 3 19.53 -46.79 -9.07
C PHE A 3 18.08 -46.36 -8.83
N VAL A 4 17.60 -46.56 -7.62
CA VAL A 4 16.35 -46.02 -7.10
C VAL A 4 16.69 -44.74 -6.34
N PRO A 5 16.12 -43.58 -6.64
CA PRO A 5 16.25 -42.42 -5.78
C PRO A 5 15.21 -42.53 -4.66
N SER A 6 15.67 -42.60 -3.43
CA SER A 6 14.83 -42.47 -2.24
C SER A 6 14.30 -41.05 -2.11
N LEU A 7 12.99 -40.87 -2.33
CA LEU A 7 12.25 -39.69 -1.92
C LEU A 7 12.14 -39.68 -0.39
N LEU A 8 12.85 -38.76 0.25
CA LEU A 8 12.53 -38.34 1.60
C LEU A 8 11.31 -37.41 1.50
N ALA A 9 10.14 -37.94 1.69
CA ALA A 9 8.93 -37.18 1.92
C ALA A 9 8.99 -36.60 3.33
N ALA A 10 9.38 -35.36 3.47
CA ALA A 10 9.13 -34.60 4.67
C ALA A 10 7.62 -34.30 4.73
N SER A 11 6.90 -35.07 5.53
CA SER A 11 5.52 -34.73 5.90
C SER A 11 5.51 -33.46 6.72
N ILE A 12 5.30 -32.32 6.06
CA ILE A 12 4.87 -31.12 6.74
C ILE A 12 3.37 -31.30 6.99
N CYS A 13 3.00 -31.67 8.22
CA CYS A 13 1.65 -31.54 8.70
C CYS A 13 1.26 -30.06 8.68
N SER A 14 0.67 -29.63 7.59
CA SER A 14 -0.06 -28.36 7.54
C SER A 14 -1.34 -28.57 8.32
N ALA A 15 -1.35 -28.17 9.58
CA ALA A 15 -2.59 -28.00 10.31
C ALA A 15 -3.37 -26.86 9.61
N VAL A 16 -4.36 -27.24 8.81
CA VAL A 16 -5.38 -26.30 8.34
C VAL A 16 -6.17 -25.89 9.58
N PHE A 17 -5.75 -24.80 10.21
CA PHE A 17 -6.60 -24.09 11.13
C PHE A 17 -7.71 -23.47 10.27
N ALA A 18 -8.87 -24.12 10.23
CA ALA A 18 -10.11 -23.40 10.04
C ALA A 18 -10.22 -22.45 11.24
N ALA A 19 -9.69 -21.24 11.09
CA ALA A 19 -9.85 -20.20 12.08
C ALA A 19 -11.34 -19.90 12.14
N SER A 20 -12.03 -20.44 13.15
CA SER A 20 -13.30 -19.85 13.56
C SER A 20 -12.98 -18.39 13.82
N ALA A 21 -13.71 -17.49 13.18
CA ALA A 21 -13.55 -16.05 13.31
C ALA A 21 -13.41 -15.65 14.78
N ALA A 22 -12.18 -15.44 15.23
CA ALA A 22 -11.90 -15.18 16.62
C ALA A 22 -12.15 -13.69 16.91
N VAL A 23 -13.08 -13.42 17.79
CA VAL A 23 -13.24 -12.08 18.38
C VAL A 23 -12.00 -11.80 19.22
N PRO A 24 -11.30 -10.66 19.01
CA PRO A 24 -10.15 -10.31 19.83
C PRO A 24 -10.49 -10.29 21.33
N VAL A 25 -9.65 -10.89 22.14
CA VAL A 25 -9.78 -10.80 23.59
C VAL A 25 -9.15 -9.50 24.04
N VAL A 26 -9.98 -8.52 24.38
CA VAL A 26 -9.54 -7.23 24.90
C VAL A 26 -9.27 -7.37 26.41
N THR A 27 -8.10 -6.94 26.85
CA THR A 27 -7.78 -6.90 28.29
C THR A 27 -8.60 -5.85 29.03
N ASP A 28 -8.88 -6.08 30.30
CA ASP A 28 -9.61 -5.11 31.15
C ASP A 28 -8.93 -3.75 31.18
N THR A 29 -7.60 -3.72 31.13
CA THR A 29 -6.81 -2.48 31.09
C THR A 29 -7.11 -1.67 29.82
N ILE A 30 -7.10 -2.30 28.65
CA ILE A 30 -7.40 -1.62 27.38
C ILE A 30 -8.85 -1.13 27.36
N ALA A 31 -9.80 -1.97 27.79
CA ALA A 31 -11.20 -1.59 27.88
C ALA A 31 -11.41 -0.38 28.78
N LYS A 32 -10.84 -0.42 29.99
CA LYS A 32 -10.92 0.68 30.95
C LYS A 32 -10.22 1.96 30.47
N ASN A 33 -9.06 1.85 29.83
CA ASN A 33 -8.37 3.00 29.28
C ASN A 33 -9.21 3.67 28.19
N ALA A 34 -9.86 2.90 27.32
CA ALA A 34 -10.75 3.45 26.28
C ALA A 34 -11.95 4.20 26.88
N GLU A 35 -12.57 3.66 27.94
CA GLU A 35 -13.66 4.34 28.66
C GLU A 35 -13.20 5.67 29.26
N LEU A 36 -12.03 5.67 29.94
CA LEU A 36 -11.46 6.87 30.57
C LEU A 36 -11.07 7.90 29.51
N MET A 37 -10.43 7.50 28.41
CA MET A 37 -10.15 8.40 27.27
C MET A 37 -11.42 9.01 26.70
N ASN A 38 -12.45 8.18 26.49
CA ASN A 38 -13.71 8.67 25.94
C ASN A 38 -14.41 9.67 26.89
N ALA A 39 -14.21 9.55 28.19
CA ALA A 39 -14.76 10.48 29.18
C ALA A 39 -13.92 11.77 29.32
N ASP A 40 -12.72 11.82 28.77
CA ASP A 40 -11.83 12.99 28.89
C ASP A 40 -12.40 14.18 28.10
N PRO A 41 -12.49 15.39 28.70
CA PRO A 41 -13.05 16.56 28.04
C PRO A 41 -12.37 16.94 26.72
N ALA A 42 -11.05 16.78 26.59
CA ALA A 42 -10.33 17.08 25.36
C ALA A 42 -10.70 16.09 24.24
N MET A 43 -10.86 14.81 24.57
CA MET A 43 -11.29 13.77 23.64
C MET A 43 -12.74 13.98 23.19
N GLN A 44 -13.64 14.38 24.09
CA GLN A 44 -15.02 14.71 23.73
C GLN A 44 -15.12 15.97 22.85
N ALA A 45 -14.32 16.99 23.15
CA ALA A 45 -14.25 18.19 22.31
C ALA A 45 -13.72 17.86 20.91
N LEU A 46 -12.71 16.99 20.82
CA LEU A 46 -12.18 16.51 19.55
C LEU A 46 -13.22 15.73 18.76
N LEU A 47 -13.94 14.79 19.38
CA LEU A 47 -14.99 14.01 18.73
C LEU A 47 -16.10 14.93 18.17
N LYS A 48 -16.55 15.89 18.99
CA LYS A 48 -17.54 16.88 18.56
C LYS A 48 -17.07 17.67 17.33
N GLU A 49 -15.81 18.09 17.31
CA GLU A 49 -15.26 18.80 16.15
C GLU A 49 -15.11 17.86 14.95
N ALA A 50 -14.55 16.66 15.12
CA ALA A 50 -14.34 15.70 14.03
C ALA A 50 -15.64 15.32 13.30
N THR A 51 -16.76 15.30 14.03
CA THR A 51 -18.10 14.98 13.50
C THR A 51 -18.88 16.20 12.99
N SER A 52 -18.30 17.41 13.07
CA SER A 52 -18.96 18.64 12.63
C SER A 52 -19.01 18.77 11.11
N GLU A 53 -19.95 19.58 10.61
CA GLU A 53 -20.07 19.92 9.20
C GLU A 53 -18.81 20.66 8.69
N GLU A 54 -18.23 21.52 9.53
CA GLU A 54 -17.00 22.25 9.21
C GLU A 54 -15.82 21.30 8.99
N ALA A 55 -15.71 20.28 9.83
CA ALA A 55 -14.67 19.26 9.69
C ALA A 55 -14.86 18.43 8.41
N GLN A 56 -16.10 18.09 8.06
CA GLN A 56 -16.43 17.44 6.80
C GLN A 56 -16.05 18.30 5.59
N LYS A 57 -16.46 19.57 5.59
CA LYS A 57 -16.11 20.53 4.53
C LYS A 57 -14.59 20.68 4.41
N TRP A 58 -13.90 20.74 5.54
CA TRP A 58 -12.45 20.82 5.55
C TRP A 58 -11.81 19.59 4.89
N ARG A 59 -12.21 18.35 5.27
CA ARG A 59 -11.71 17.12 4.67
C ARG A 59 -11.93 17.12 3.16
N PHE A 60 -13.14 17.43 2.75
CA PHE A 60 -13.52 17.46 1.34
C PHE A 60 -12.70 18.47 0.54
N ASN A 61 -12.60 19.71 0.99
CA ASN A 61 -11.83 20.75 0.30
C ASN A 61 -10.35 20.40 0.26
N THR A 62 -9.79 19.91 1.36
CA THR A 62 -8.38 19.48 1.43
C THR A 62 -8.10 18.32 0.47
N LEU A 63 -9.02 17.36 0.37
CA LEU A 63 -8.90 16.27 -0.60
C LEU A 63 -8.84 16.82 -2.03
N LEU A 64 -9.77 17.70 -2.40
CA LEU A 64 -9.79 18.30 -3.75
C LEU A 64 -8.53 19.10 -4.05
N GLU A 65 -8.04 19.85 -3.08
CA GLU A 65 -6.83 20.67 -3.25
C GLU A 65 -5.58 19.80 -3.42
N LEU A 66 -5.42 18.77 -2.60
CA LEU A 66 -4.29 17.84 -2.72
C LEU A 66 -4.38 16.95 -3.97
N ALA A 67 -5.59 16.55 -4.37
CA ALA A 67 -5.82 15.78 -5.58
C ALA A 67 -5.45 16.55 -6.87
N ARG A 68 -5.47 17.88 -6.83
CA ARG A 68 -4.98 18.73 -7.94
C ARG A 68 -3.47 18.68 -8.12
N ILE A 69 -2.74 18.17 -7.12
CA ILE A 69 -1.30 18.01 -7.17
C ILE A 69 -1.00 16.58 -7.59
N ALA A 70 -0.55 16.39 -8.83
CA ALA A 70 -0.17 15.08 -9.30
C ALA A 70 0.92 14.46 -8.40
N SER A 71 0.70 13.21 -7.99
CA SER A 71 1.56 12.48 -7.06
C SER A 71 1.65 11.00 -7.43
N PRO A 72 2.03 10.67 -8.67
CA PRO A 72 2.21 9.27 -9.01
C PRO A 72 3.37 8.69 -8.22
N SER A 73 3.30 7.39 -7.93
CA SER A 73 4.34 6.67 -7.18
C SER A 73 5.75 7.03 -7.66
N ARG A 74 6.62 7.35 -6.74
CA ARG A 74 8.00 7.83 -6.93
C ARG A 74 8.15 9.30 -7.34
N PHE A 75 7.05 10.04 -7.53
CA PHE A 75 7.06 11.46 -7.92
C PHE A 75 6.18 12.32 -7.00
N GLU A 76 6.15 11.98 -5.71
CA GLU A 76 5.28 12.59 -4.71
C GLU A 76 5.75 13.95 -4.20
N MET A 77 6.94 14.40 -4.58
CA MET A 77 7.63 15.56 -3.99
C MET A 77 6.78 16.83 -3.92
N ARG A 78 5.91 17.07 -4.90
CA ARG A 78 5.03 18.26 -4.90
C ARG A 78 3.93 18.17 -3.86
N ARG A 79 3.26 17.00 -3.76
CA ARG A 79 2.23 16.77 -2.75
C ARG A 79 2.85 16.74 -1.36
N GLN A 80 4.01 16.13 -1.23
CA GLN A 80 4.83 16.13 -0.03
C GLN A 80 5.15 17.57 0.43
N ALA A 81 5.63 18.43 -0.48
CA ALA A 81 5.94 19.83 -0.17
C ALA A 81 4.70 20.61 0.30
N GLU A 82 3.55 20.40 -0.34
CA GLU A 82 2.30 21.07 0.04
C GLU A 82 1.80 20.59 1.42
N ILE A 83 1.86 19.28 1.70
CA ILE A 83 1.51 18.76 3.03
C ILE A 83 2.45 19.33 4.09
N THR A 84 3.76 19.37 3.82
CA THR A 84 4.76 19.98 4.71
C THR A 84 4.45 21.44 4.99
N ARG A 85 4.13 22.21 3.95
CA ARG A 85 3.75 23.63 4.09
C ARG A 85 2.53 23.79 5.00
N ARG A 86 1.49 22.98 4.79
CA ARG A 86 0.27 23.01 5.62
C ARG A 86 0.56 22.66 7.08
N LEU A 87 1.36 21.64 7.33
CA LEU A 87 1.75 21.25 8.68
C LEU A 87 2.41 22.42 9.42
N VAL A 88 3.35 23.10 8.77
CA VAL A 88 4.12 24.20 9.39
C VAL A 88 3.34 25.50 9.38
N GLU A 89 2.91 25.99 8.21
CA GLU A 89 2.38 27.35 8.05
C GLU A 89 0.91 27.47 8.45
N GLU A 90 0.09 26.46 8.15
CA GLU A 90 -1.35 26.53 8.44
C GLU A 90 -1.72 25.94 9.79
N TRP A 91 -1.07 24.82 10.16
CA TRP A 91 -1.42 24.12 11.41
C TRP A 91 -0.42 24.37 12.54
N GLY A 92 0.64 25.12 12.25
CA GLY A 92 1.59 25.65 13.23
C GLY A 92 2.42 24.59 13.94
N PHE A 93 2.71 23.46 13.29
CA PHE A 93 3.70 22.51 13.82
C PHE A 93 5.10 23.12 13.77
N ALA A 94 5.93 22.82 14.76
CA ALA A 94 7.32 23.22 14.71
C ALA A 94 8.04 22.52 13.56
N PRO A 95 8.89 23.22 12.78
CA PRO A 95 9.59 22.61 11.64
C PRO A 95 10.42 21.36 12.03
N GLU A 96 10.95 21.32 13.25
CA GLU A 96 11.70 20.19 13.80
C GLU A 96 10.82 18.95 14.08
N ASP A 97 9.51 19.13 14.22
CA ASP A 97 8.54 18.03 14.38
C ASP A 97 8.01 17.53 13.04
N VAL A 98 8.31 18.22 11.93
CA VAL A 98 7.92 17.80 10.58
C VAL A 98 9.10 17.09 9.91
N LEU A 99 9.01 15.77 9.89
CA LEU A 99 10.08 14.88 9.43
C LEU A 99 9.92 14.62 7.93
N THR A 100 10.66 15.36 7.12
CA THR A 100 10.63 15.27 5.65
C THR A 100 12.00 14.98 5.05
N ARG A 101 12.99 14.66 5.88
CA ARG A 101 14.38 14.50 5.46
C ARG A 101 14.90 13.10 5.76
N PRO A 102 15.85 12.59 4.95
CA PRO A 102 16.47 11.29 5.17
C PRO A 102 17.23 11.19 6.49
N ASP A 103 17.65 12.32 7.05
CA ASP A 103 18.39 12.35 8.32
C ASP A 103 17.56 11.89 9.53
N GLY A 104 16.23 11.97 9.42
CA GLY A 104 15.30 11.41 10.40
C GLY A 104 14.97 9.94 10.17
N PHE A 105 15.32 9.39 9.00
CA PHE A 105 15.08 8.02 8.61
C PHE A 105 16.41 7.28 8.44
N LEU A 106 16.35 5.97 8.55
CA LEU A 106 17.55 5.13 8.49
C LEU A 106 18.31 5.30 7.17
N LYS A 107 19.58 5.63 7.25
CA LYS A 107 20.45 5.67 6.10
C LYS A 107 20.50 4.30 5.43
N GLY A 108 20.24 4.25 4.13
CA GLY A 108 20.39 3.05 3.30
C GLY A 108 19.16 2.16 3.18
N ALA A 109 18.07 2.43 3.87
CA ALA A 109 16.84 1.64 3.69
C ALA A 109 16.05 2.19 2.50
N GLY A 110 16.12 1.50 1.36
CA GLY A 110 15.15 1.59 0.26
C GLY A 110 14.82 2.99 -0.28
N VAL A 111 15.73 3.98 -0.11
CA VAL A 111 15.49 5.33 -0.61
C VAL A 111 15.37 5.27 -2.13
N GLN A 112 14.16 5.42 -2.63
CA GLN A 112 13.96 5.60 -4.06
C GLN A 112 14.41 7.00 -4.46
N THR A 113 15.16 7.10 -5.54
CA THR A 113 15.58 8.38 -6.10
C THR A 113 14.87 8.59 -7.42
N VAL A 114 14.41 9.82 -7.62
CA VAL A 114 13.93 10.31 -8.91
C VAL A 114 14.84 11.44 -9.33
N ASP A 115 15.45 11.32 -10.49
CA ASP A 115 16.46 12.28 -10.99
C ASP A 115 17.57 12.57 -9.95
N GLY A 116 18.02 11.53 -9.25
CA GLY A 116 19.01 11.65 -8.19
C GLY A 116 18.53 12.31 -6.90
N LYS A 117 17.23 12.68 -6.82
CA LYS A 117 16.61 13.24 -5.62
C LYS A 117 15.82 12.18 -4.90
N PRO A 118 16.04 11.98 -3.61
CA PRO A 118 15.31 10.99 -2.85
C PRO A 118 13.86 11.41 -2.61
N VAL A 119 12.97 10.42 -2.57
CA VAL A 119 11.55 10.57 -2.23
C VAL A 119 11.36 10.12 -0.79
N TYR A 120 10.69 10.92 0.03
CA TYR A 120 10.53 10.69 1.46
C TYR A 120 9.08 10.74 1.90
N ASN A 121 8.80 10.08 3.02
CA ASN A 121 7.55 10.29 3.74
C ASN A 121 7.47 11.73 4.28
N VAL A 122 6.25 12.18 4.52
CA VAL A 122 5.96 13.35 5.35
C VAL A 122 5.37 12.86 6.65
N CYS A 123 6.14 12.92 7.72
CA CYS A 123 5.64 12.58 9.05
C CYS A 123 5.66 13.82 9.93
N VAL A 124 4.63 13.98 10.75
CA VAL A 124 4.64 14.95 11.84
C VAL A 124 4.64 14.23 13.18
N ARG A 125 5.54 14.63 14.04
CA ARG A 125 5.68 14.09 15.38
C ARG A 125 4.73 14.83 16.35
N ILE A 126 3.93 14.08 17.07
CA ILE A 126 3.23 14.55 18.28
C ILE A 126 4.06 14.08 19.47
N PRO A 127 4.76 14.99 20.16
CA PRO A 127 5.69 14.61 21.20
C PRO A 127 4.99 13.92 22.37
N GLY A 128 5.53 12.80 22.82
CA GLY A 128 5.10 12.09 24.01
C GLY A 128 5.82 12.55 25.26
N THR A 129 5.32 12.14 26.41
CA THR A 129 5.89 12.47 27.72
C THR A 129 6.87 11.41 28.25
N TYR A 130 6.97 10.27 27.58
CA TYR A 130 7.75 9.11 28.05
C TYR A 130 9.24 9.43 28.22
N GLY A 131 9.84 10.17 27.28
CA GLY A 131 11.26 10.50 27.31
C GLY A 131 11.71 11.34 28.52
N ALA A 132 10.78 12.01 29.20
CA ALA A 132 11.05 12.76 30.44
C ALA A 132 11.00 11.89 31.71
N ARG A 133 10.62 10.61 31.58
CA ARG A 133 10.51 9.71 32.73
C ARG A 133 11.90 9.17 33.15
N PRO A 134 12.15 8.98 34.47
CA PRO A 134 13.40 8.40 34.93
C PRO A 134 13.63 6.94 34.49
N ASP A 135 12.53 6.21 34.21
CA ASP A 135 12.49 4.82 33.78
C ASP A 135 12.39 4.65 32.25
N ALA A 136 12.56 5.74 31.51
CA ALA A 136 12.47 5.69 30.04
C ALA A 136 13.54 4.78 29.43
N VAL A 137 13.11 3.81 28.64
CA VAL A 137 13.98 2.87 27.92
C VAL A 137 13.97 3.20 26.43
N SER A 138 15.15 3.26 25.86
CA SER A 138 15.33 3.41 24.41
C SER A 138 15.83 2.11 23.78
N TYR A 139 15.46 1.90 22.52
CA TYR A 139 16.03 0.85 21.67
C TYR A 139 16.86 1.50 20.57
N LYS A 140 18.14 1.14 20.47
CA LYS A 140 19.07 1.77 19.51
C LYS A 140 19.09 3.32 19.58
N GLY A 141 18.96 3.88 20.81
CA GLY A 141 18.91 5.32 21.04
C GLY A 141 17.58 6.00 20.66
N GLN A 142 16.56 5.22 20.26
CA GLN A 142 15.24 5.72 19.90
C GLN A 142 14.22 5.40 20.98
N LEU A 143 13.43 6.40 21.36
CA LEU A 143 12.27 6.21 22.25
C LEU A 143 11.15 5.49 21.49
N PRO A 144 10.28 4.74 22.20
CA PRO A 144 9.16 4.06 21.57
C PRO A 144 8.19 5.07 20.94
N LYS A 145 7.62 4.69 19.79
CA LYS A 145 6.63 5.49 19.08
C LYS A 145 5.57 4.63 18.40
N VAL A 146 4.43 5.23 18.16
CA VAL A 146 3.32 4.66 17.38
C VAL A 146 3.22 5.41 16.06
N VAL A 147 2.96 4.70 14.97
CA VAL A 147 2.76 5.29 13.65
C VAL A 147 1.28 5.21 13.27
N LEU A 148 0.74 6.33 12.79
CA LEU A 148 -0.55 6.46 12.12
C LEU A 148 -0.26 6.91 10.69
N GLU A 149 -0.67 6.15 9.67
CA GLU A 149 -0.24 6.44 8.32
C GLU A 149 -1.32 6.24 7.25
N GLY A 150 -1.13 6.94 6.12
CA GLY A 150 -1.84 6.75 4.87
C GLY A 150 -0.95 7.21 3.72
N HIS A 151 -1.04 6.57 2.55
CA HIS A 151 -0.15 6.90 1.46
C HIS A 151 -0.58 8.15 0.68
N ILE A 152 0.40 8.87 0.13
CA ILE A 152 0.20 10.11 -0.61
C ILE A 152 0.35 9.97 -2.12
N ASP A 153 0.78 8.82 -2.58
CA ASP A 153 0.87 8.53 -4.01
C ASP A 153 -0.43 7.96 -4.56
N THR A 154 -0.53 7.94 -5.88
CA THR A 154 -1.67 7.40 -6.63
C THR A 154 -1.18 6.61 -7.83
N VAL A 155 -1.92 5.56 -8.24
CA VAL A 155 -1.58 4.80 -9.45
C VAL A 155 -1.67 5.69 -10.69
N ASN A 156 -2.71 6.52 -10.76
CA ASN A 156 -2.92 7.44 -11.86
C ASN A 156 -2.84 8.91 -11.39
N PRO A 157 -2.13 9.72 -12.10
CA PRO A 157 -1.41 9.49 -13.32
C PRO A 157 -0.12 8.68 -13.07
N GLY A 158 -0.28 7.39 -12.73
CA GLY A 158 0.83 6.51 -12.35
C GLY A 158 1.61 5.97 -13.52
N VAL A 159 1.01 6.00 -14.69
CA VAL A 159 1.76 5.80 -15.92
C VAL A 159 2.29 7.17 -16.31
N LEU A 160 3.29 7.64 -15.56
CA LEU A 160 4.11 8.69 -16.15
C LEU A 160 4.73 8.08 -17.40
N PRO A 161 4.52 8.72 -18.54
CA PRO A 161 5.39 8.49 -19.66
C PRO A 161 6.83 8.67 -19.17
N PRO A 162 7.79 8.09 -19.84
CA PRO A 162 9.20 8.25 -19.51
C PRO A 162 9.55 9.70 -19.22
N ALA A 163 10.61 9.94 -18.47
CA ALA A 163 11.05 11.20 -17.85
C ALA A 163 10.96 12.49 -18.70
N GLU A 164 10.63 12.36 -19.96
CA GLU A 164 10.50 13.44 -20.95
C GLU A 164 9.13 14.15 -20.94
N THR A 165 8.10 13.58 -20.27
CA THR A 165 6.82 14.28 -20.20
C THR A 165 6.88 15.25 -19.03
N PRO A 166 6.77 16.57 -19.29
CA PRO A 166 6.78 17.55 -18.21
C PRO A 166 5.73 17.16 -17.18
N TYR A 167 6.14 17.11 -15.93
CA TYR A 167 5.26 16.84 -14.77
C TYR A 167 3.97 17.67 -14.81
N GLU A 168 4.01 18.80 -15.50
CA GLU A 168 2.90 19.73 -15.72
C GLU A 168 1.92 19.30 -16.81
N ALA A 169 2.33 18.41 -17.72
CA ALA A 169 1.42 17.80 -18.71
C ALA A 169 0.49 16.77 -18.06
N VAL A 170 0.87 16.27 -16.90
CA VAL A 170 0.02 15.45 -16.04
C VAL A 170 -0.81 16.34 -15.09
N LYS A 171 -1.18 17.53 -15.53
CA LYS A 171 -2.19 18.32 -14.83
C LYS A 171 -3.45 17.49 -14.80
N LEU A 172 -3.79 16.97 -13.60
CA LEU A 172 -5.13 16.52 -13.32
C LEU A 172 -6.07 17.53 -13.98
N GLN A 173 -6.95 17.03 -14.84
CA GLN A 173 -8.03 17.86 -15.35
C GLN A 173 -8.57 18.65 -14.18
N LYS A 174 -8.74 19.94 -14.34
CA LYS A 174 -9.33 20.78 -13.31
C LYS A 174 -10.49 20.02 -12.70
N VAL A 175 -10.34 19.53 -11.49
CA VAL A 175 -11.45 19.06 -10.67
C VAL A 175 -12.15 20.34 -10.22
N SER A 176 -12.76 21.02 -11.18
CA SER A 176 -13.67 22.12 -10.93
C SER A 176 -15.04 21.49 -10.92
N ASP A 177 -15.68 21.50 -9.79
CA ASP A 177 -17.05 21.05 -9.56
C ASP A 177 -17.32 19.54 -9.68
N PRO A 178 -18.36 19.01 -9.05
CA PRO A 178 -18.79 17.64 -9.21
C PRO A 178 -18.95 17.36 -10.70
N ILE A 179 -17.99 16.63 -11.27
CA ILE A 179 -17.98 16.34 -12.71
C ILE A 179 -19.04 15.27 -12.93
N VAL A 180 -20.24 15.73 -13.21
CA VAL A 180 -21.28 14.89 -13.78
C VAL A 180 -20.90 14.62 -15.24
N LYS A 181 -20.20 13.53 -15.50
CA LYS A 181 -19.94 13.09 -16.87
C LYS A 181 -21.20 12.48 -17.47
N THR A 182 -21.46 12.82 -18.72
CA THR A 182 -22.55 12.22 -19.48
C THR A 182 -22.26 10.72 -19.71
N ARG A 183 -23.30 9.98 -20.03
CA ARG A 183 -23.18 8.55 -20.39
C ARG A 183 -22.19 8.34 -21.53
N GLU A 184 -22.21 9.22 -22.53
CA GLU A 184 -21.34 9.19 -23.70
C GLU A 184 -19.90 9.48 -23.33
N GLU A 185 -19.65 10.44 -22.46
CA GLU A 185 -18.32 10.76 -21.94
C GLU A 185 -17.76 9.60 -21.13
N LEU A 186 -18.56 8.96 -20.27
CA LEU A 186 -18.14 7.77 -19.53
C LEU A 186 -17.89 6.59 -20.45
N LYS A 187 -18.67 6.43 -21.53
CA LYS A 187 -18.42 5.42 -22.55
C LYS A 187 -17.11 5.64 -23.32
N ALA A 188 -16.85 6.89 -23.69
CA ALA A 188 -15.61 7.25 -24.40
C ALA A 188 -14.36 7.07 -23.52
N LEU A 189 -14.53 7.15 -22.21
CA LEU A 189 -13.48 7.04 -21.19
C LEU A 189 -13.23 5.58 -20.76
N ALA A 190 -14.13 4.67 -21.02
CA ALA A 190 -13.93 3.26 -20.69
C ALA A 190 -12.98 2.64 -21.72
N LEU A 191 -11.69 2.58 -21.41
CA LEU A 191 -10.65 1.91 -22.23
C LEU A 191 -10.99 0.45 -22.56
N GLU A 192 -11.95 -0.13 -21.87
CA GLU A 192 -12.47 -1.48 -22.07
C GLU A 192 -13.53 -1.56 -23.18
N VAL A 193 -14.06 -0.43 -23.67
CA VAL A 193 -15.06 -0.41 -24.73
C VAL A 193 -14.37 -0.47 -26.08
N ARG A 194 -14.64 -1.54 -26.84
CA ARG A 194 -14.12 -1.75 -28.18
C ARG A 194 -15.08 -1.19 -29.24
N PHE A 195 -14.52 -0.73 -30.33
CA PHE A 195 -15.27 -0.21 -31.46
C PHE A 195 -15.04 -1.09 -32.69
N ASP A 196 -16.05 -1.25 -33.51
CA ASP A 196 -15.92 -1.88 -34.84
C ASP A 196 -15.21 -0.94 -35.83
N LYS A 197 -14.97 -1.44 -37.04
CA LYS A 197 -14.33 -0.67 -38.13
C LYS A 197 -15.08 0.61 -38.52
N ASN A 198 -16.35 0.75 -38.13
CA ASN A 198 -17.19 1.90 -38.43
C ASN A 198 -17.33 2.85 -37.19
N GLY A 199 -16.58 2.60 -36.13
CA GLY A 199 -16.64 3.39 -34.91
C GLY A 199 -17.86 3.09 -34.02
N LYS A 200 -18.61 2.01 -34.30
CA LYS A 200 -19.73 1.58 -33.46
C LYS A 200 -19.24 0.70 -32.31
N VAL A 201 -19.79 0.91 -31.11
CA VAL A 201 -19.47 0.11 -29.93
C VAL A 201 -19.80 -1.37 -30.18
N ILE A 202 -18.86 -2.25 -29.88
CA ILE A 202 -19.07 -3.70 -29.87
C ILE A 202 -19.70 -4.07 -28.52
N GLU A 203 -20.95 -4.46 -28.53
CA GLU A 203 -21.74 -4.81 -27.35
C GLU A 203 -21.51 -6.26 -26.91
N ASP A 204 -20.26 -6.61 -26.60
CA ASP A 204 -19.88 -7.93 -26.11
C ASP A 204 -19.87 -8.01 -24.55
N GLU A 205 -19.29 -9.10 -24.02
CA GLU A 205 -19.18 -9.30 -22.57
C GLU A 205 -18.42 -8.17 -21.86
N VAL A 206 -17.40 -7.60 -22.50
CA VAL A 206 -16.59 -6.49 -21.95
C VAL A 206 -17.47 -5.25 -21.86
N TRP A 207 -18.23 -4.97 -22.91
CA TRP A 207 -19.20 -3.88 -22.91
C TRP A 207 -20.31 -4.09 -21.87
N GLN A 208 -20.84 -5.31 -21.74
CA GLN A 208 -21.88 -5.61 -20.75
C GLN A 208 -21.41 -5.38 -19.33
N LYS A 209 -20.17 -5.75 -19.00
CA LYS A 209 -19.55 -5.46 -17.69
C LYS A 209 -19.38 -3.95 -17.49
N ALA A 210 -18.88 -3.23 -18.46
CA ALA A 210 -18.71 -1.79 -18.41
C ALA A 210 -20.08 -1.08 -18.30
N TYR A 211 -21.08 -1.53 -19.03
CA TYR A 211 -22.43 -0.99 -18.98
C TYR A 211 -23.13 -1.24 -17.64
N LYS A 212 -22.98 -2.44 -17.08
CA LYS A 212 -23.49 -2.76 -15.74
C LYS A 212 -22.83 -1.92 -14.66
N ARG A 213 -21.51 -1.73 -14.75
CA ARG A 213 -20.76 -0.83 -13.89
C ARG A 213 -21.29 0.61 -14.02
N TYR A 214 -21.51 1.05 -15.25
CA TYR A 214 -22.12 2.35 -15.54
C TYR A 214 -23.54 2.50 -14.94
N GLN A 215 -24.42 1.49 -15.08
CA GLN A 215 -25.76 1.52 -14.49
C GLN A 215 -25.70 1.63 -12.96
N ASN A 216 -24.81 0.87 -12.32
CA ASN A 216 -24.58 0.96 -10.87
C ASN A 216 -24.14 2.38 -10.47
N ILE A 217 -23.32 3.02 -11.31
CA ILE A 217 -22.90 4.41 -11.16
C ILE A 217 -24.08 5.38 -11.22
N GLU A 218 -24.95 5.23 -12.20
CA GLU A 218 -26.14 6.08 -12.36
C GLU A 218 -27.15 5.89 -11.23
N ASP A 219 -27.36 4.66 -10.78
CA ASP A 219 -28.31 4.35 -9.70
C ASP A 219 -27.83 4.91 -8.36
N ALA A 220 -26.55 4.80 -8.07
CA ALA A 220 -25.98 5.41 -6.87
C ALA A 220 -26.03 6.95 -6.96
N ARG A 221 -25.75 7.55 -8.14
CA ARG A 221 -25.89 8.99 -8.35
C ARG A 221 -27.29 9.50 -8.08
N LYS A 222 -28.32 8.78 -8.52
CA LYS A 222 -29.72 9.14 -8.23
C LYS A 222 -30.03 9.09 -6.75
N LYS A 223 -29.37 8.19 -6.01
CA LYS A 223 -29.54 8.00 -4.58
C LYS A 223 -28.74 9.03 -3.75
N ASP A 224 -27.51 9.33 -4.16
CA ASP A 224 -26.50 9.99 -3.32
C ASP A 224 -26.19 11.44 -3.76
N GLY A 225 -26.85 11.95 -4.78
CA GLY A 225 -26.78 13.33 -5.22
C GLY A 225 -25.63 13.67 -6.17
N TYR A 226 -24.37 13.28 -5.90
CA TYR A 226 -23.25 13.54 -6.80
C TYR A 226 -22.03 12.66 -6.50
N ARG A 227 -21.13 12.56 -7.48
CA ARG A 227 -19.85 11.85 -7.40
C ARG A 227 -18.70 12.74 -7.78
N ILE A 228 -17.57 12.44 -7.22
CA ILE A 228 -16.32 13.11 -7.56
C ILE A 228 -15.42 12.12 -8.26
N TYR A 229 -15.01 12.48 -9.47
CA TYR A 229 -14.04 11.73 -10.24
C TYR A 229 -12.67 12.35 -10.06
N VAL A 230 -11.80 11.63 -9.36
CA VAL A 230 -10.41 12.00 -9.20
C VAL A 230 -9.56 10.77 -8.92
N PRO A 231 -8.45 10.56 -9.65
CA PRO A 231 -7.52 9.47 -9.37
C PRO A 231 -7.04 9.52 -7.92
N GLY A 232 -7.08 8.38 -7.25
CA GLY A 232 -6.68 8.25 -5.85
C GLY A 232 -7.72 8.77 -4.85
N TYR A 233 -8.98 8.98 -5.24
CA TYR A 233 -10.01 9.43 -4.31
C TYR A 233 -10.17 8.44 -3.15
N ASN A 234 -10.46 7.17 -3.45
CA ASN A 234 -10.61 6.13 -2.44
C ASN A 234 -9.27 5.52 -2.05
N ASP A 235 -8.34 5.46 -3.00
CA ASP A 235 -7.06 4.78 -2.90
C ASP A 235 -5.90 5.80 -3.05
N ALA A 236 -5.46 6.43 -1.92
CA ALA A 236 -6.14 6.45 -0.62
C ALA A 236 -6.29 7.88 -0.08
N MET A 237 -6.49 8.88 -0.98
CA MET A 237 -6.50 10.30 -0.59
C MET A 237 -7.53 10.64 0.49
N ILE A 238 -8.71 10.00 0.45
CA ILE A 238 -9.74 10.22 1.48
C ILE A 238 -9.25 9.78 2.85
N ASN A 239 -8.55 8.66 2.92
CA ASN A 239 -7.94 8.15 4.14
C ASN A 239 -6.77 9.03 4.58
N THR A 240 -5.89 9.41 3.64
CA THR A 240 -4.71 10.24 3.92
C THR A 240 -5.09 11.60 4.48
N VAL A 241 -6.11 12.24 3.93
CA VAL A 241 -6.62 13.54 4.46
C VAL A 241 -7.18 13.37 5.87
N ALA A 242 -7.87 12.26 6.14
CA ALA A 242 -8.35 11.96 7.49
C ALA A 242 -7.18 11.73 8.47
N VAL A 243 -6.13 11.02 8.06
CA VAL A 243 -4.89 10.84 8.85
C VAL A 243 -4.25 12.21 9.14
N MET A 244 -4.14 13.09 8.15
CA MET A 244 -3.61 14.46 8.37
C MET A 244 -4.50 15.27 9.33
N GLN A 245 -5.81 15.08 9.28
CA GLN A 245 -6.73 15.73 10.21
C GLN A 245 -6.54 15.24 11.65
N VAL A 246 -6.15 13.99 11.85
CA VAL A 246 -5.79 13.49 13.20
C VAL A 246 -4.69 14.35 13.81
N ALA A 247 -3.60 14.59 13.08
CA ALA A 247 -2.52 15.45 13.56
C ALA A 247 -3.00 16.86 13.92
N LYS A 248 -3.77 17.48 13.02
CA LYS A 248 -4.35 18.81 13.23
C LYS A 248 -5.22 18.88 14.49
N LEU A 249 -6.09 17.90 14.69
CA LEU A 249 -6.98 17.85 15.85
C LEU A 249 -6.22 17.54 17.15
N MET A 250 -5.26 16.64 17.12
CA MET A 250 -4.40 16.36 18.28
C MET A 250 -3.71 17.63 18.77
N LYS A 251 -3.13 18.39 17.84
CA LYS A 251 -2.49 19.68 18.20
C LYS A 251 -3.49 20.68 18.74
N LYS A 252 -4.61 20.88 18.05
CA LYS A 252 -5.64 21.88 18.44
C LYS A 252 -6.22 21.61 19.83
N HIS A 253 -6.50 20.34 20.14
CA HIS A 253 -7.07 19.91 21.42
C HIS A 253 -6.03 19.56 22.46
N ASN A 254 -4.74 19.82 22.20
CA ASN A 254 -3.62 19.54 23.11
C ASN A 254 -3.60 18.08 23.61
N ILE A 255 -3.88 17.14 22.70
CA ILE A 255 -3.84 15.71 23.00
C ILE A 255 -2.39 15.29 23.25
N ARG A 256 -2.12 14.68 24.39
CA ARG A 256 -0.76 14.37 24.86
C ARG A 256 -0.57 12.85 25.01
N PRO A 257 0.09 12.18 24.05
CA PRO A 257 0.41 10.76 24.18
C PRO A 257 1.52 10.54 25.23
N VAL A 258 1.69 9.31 25.68
CA VAL A 258 2.84 8.90 26.51
C VAL A 258 4.04 8.61 25.59
N TYR A 259 3.92 7.72 24.62
CA TYR A 259 4.92 7.58 23.54
C TYR A 259 4.68 8.62 22.46
N ASP A 260 5.71 8.95 21.70
CA ASP A 260 5.53 9.77 20.51
C ASP A 260 4.52 9.12 19.56
N ILE A 261 3.65 9.93 18.97
CA ILE A 261 2.84 9.49 17.83
C ILE A 261 3.37 10.19 16.58
N TRP A 262 3.72 9.41 15.56
CA TRP A 262 4.07 9.90 14.25
C TRP A 262 2.89 9.74 13.31
N VAL A 263 2.39 10.85 12.78
CA VAL A 263 1.32 10.87 11.77
C VAL A 263 1.96 11.09 10.41
N CYS A 264 1.88 10.08 9.54
CA CYS A 264 2.65 10.01 8.31
C CYS A 264 1.79 10.00 7.06
N GLY A 265 2.15 10.83 6.08
CA GLY A 265 1.85 10.61 4.68
C GLY A 265 2.99 9.83 4.05
N THR A 266 2.75 8.59 3.69
CA THR A 266 3.78 7.69 3.19
C THR A 266 3.88 7.72 1.68
N THR A 267 5.07 7.44 1.14
CA THR A 267 5.37 7.47 -0.30
C THR A 267 5.53 6.07 -0.88
N GLY A 268 5.19 5.94 -2.16
CA GLY A 268 5.46 4.74 -2.94
C GLY A 268 4.73 3.51 -2.46
N GLU A 269 3.48 3.63 -2.03
CA GLU A 269 2.63 2.47 -1.77
C GLU A 269 2.38 1.73 -3.06
N GLU A 270 2.06 2.44 -4.11
CA GLU A 270 1.55 1.92 -5.35
C GLU A 270 2.61 1.36 -6.30
N GLY A 271 2.25 0.33 -7.04
CA GLY A 271 2.97 -0.17 -8.20
C GLY A 271 4.48 -0.31 -8.03
N LYS A 272 5.23 0.46 -8.83
CA LYS A 272 6.70 0.49 -8.79
C LYS A 272 7.28 1.20 -7.57
N GLY A 273 6.45 1.86 -6.77
CA GLY A 273 6.84 2.44 -5.48
C GLY A 273 7.24 1.38 -4.45
N ASN A 274 6.60 0.21 -4.52
CA ASN A 274 7.01 -0.98 -3.77
C ASN A 274 7.13 -0.78 -2.25
N LEU A 275 6.21 -0.03 -1.67
CA LEU A 275 6.17 0.30 -0.24
C LEU A 275 7.43 1.01 0.26
N CYS A 276 8.11 1.80 -0.59
CA CYS A 276 9.42 2.36 -0.25
C CYS A 276 9.39 3.24 0.99
N GLY A 277 8.32 4.01 1.21
CA GLY A 277 8.15 4.83 2.38
C GLY A 277 8.11 4.00 3.67
N MET A 278 7.36 2.91 3.66
CA MET A 278 7.30 2.00 4.80
C MET A 278 8.61 1.25 5.01
N LYS A 279 9.25 0.80 3.93
CA LYS A 279 10.57 0.17 4.02
C LYS A 279 11.60 1.09 4.67
N GLN A 280 11.54 2.38 4.40
CA GLN A 280 12.38 3.38 5.08
C GLN A 280 12.08 3.48 6.57
N LEU A 281 10.81 3.54 6.97
CA LEU A 281 10.41 3.65 8.39
C LEU A 281 10.87 2.44 9.20
N TYR A 282 10.79 1.24 8.63
CA TYR A 282 11.07 -0.02 9.33
C TYR A 282 12.46 -0.59 9.04
N GLY A 283 13.27 0.11 8.23
CA GLY A 283 14.58 -0.38 7.83
C GLY A 283 14.53 -1.75 7.15
N TYR A 284 13.47 -1.99 6.36
CA TYR A 284 13.26 -3.27 5.68
C TYR A 284 14.22 -3.40 4.50
N ASN A 285 15.03 -4.44 4.51
CA ASN A 285 15.93 -4.79 3.42
C ASN A 285 15.35 -6.00 2.65
N GLN A 286 15.02 -5.78 1.39
CA GLN A 286 14.42 -6.78 0.52
C GLN A 286 15.36 -7.96 0.20
N ASP A 287 16.68 -7.73 0.16
CA ASP A 287 17.66 -8.76 -0.19
C ASP A 287 17.72 -9.88 0.86
N VAL A 288 17.42 -9.51 2.11
CA VAL A 288 17.39 -10.45 3.25
C VAL A 288 15.98 -10.72 3.76
N GLY A 289 14.95 -10.03 3.22
CA GLY A 289 13.55 -10.18 3.64
C GLY A 289 13.30 -9.82 5.12
N LYS A 290 14.12 -8.92 5.68
CA LYS A 290 14.07 -8.55 7.10
C LYS A 290 14.22 -7.05 7.29
N GLY A 291 13.55 -6.54 8.31
CA GLY A 291 13.73 -5.18 8.83
C GLY A 291 14.39 -5.20 10.19
N ASN A 292 14.88 -4.05 10.61
CA ASN A 292 15.56 -3.89 11.90
C ASN A 292 14.77 -3.01 12.89
N ASN A 293 13.67 -2.40 12.45
CA ASN A 293 12.83 -1.48 13.21
C ASN A 293 13.66 -0.52 14.12
N ALA A 294 14.73 0.04 13.54
CA ALA A 294 15.67 0.84 14.33
C ALA A 294 15.06 2.11 14.90
N LEU A 295 13.91 2.55 14.38
CA LEU A 295 13.15 3.69 14.91
C LEU A 295 12.34 3.35 16.17
N ASN A 296 12.32 2.10 16.62
CA ASN A 296 11.59 1.65 17.79
C ASN A 296 10.07 1.91 17.69
N ILE A 297 9.48 1.55 16.55
CA ILE A 297 8.03 1.63 16.35
C ILE A 297 7.39 0.41 17.02
N VAL A 298 6.46 0.64 17.95
CA VAL A 298 5.85 -0.42 18.76
C VAL A 298 4.46 -0.83 18.30
N ALA A 299 3.79 0.01 17.50
CA ALA A 299 2.54 -0.30 16.83
C ALA A 299 2.40 0.58 15.57
N ASN A 300 1.72 0.07 14.55
CA ASN A 300 1.37 0.79 13.33
C ASN A 300 -0.13 0.68 13.07
N PHE A 301 -0.73 1.76 12.63
CA PHE A 301 -2.11 1.78 12.17
C PHE A 301 -2.16 2.44 10.81
N GLY A 302 -2.51 1.66 9.80
CA GLY A 302 -2.66 2.10 8.42
C GLY A 302 -4.09 2.55 8.11
N ALA A 303 -4.21 3.47 7.17
CA ALA A 303 -5.50 3.92 6.66
C ALA A 303 -5.45 3.94 5.14
N ASP A 304 -5.91 2.84 4.54
CA ASP A 304 -5.88 2.63 3.09
C ASP A 304 -7.07 1.76 2.63
N SER A 305 -7.63 0.97 3.53
CA SER A 305 -8.72 0.07 3.20
C SER A 305 -9.97 0.83 2.73
N THR A 306 -10.55 0.36 1.63
CA THR A 306 -11.90 0.74 1.17
C THR A 306 -12.84 -0.46 1.20
N MET A 307 -12.40 -1.55 1.79
CA MET A 307 -13.11 -2.84 1.79
C MET A 307 -14.32 -2.84 2.74
N PRO A 308 -15.36 -3.61 2.43
CA PRO A 308 -16.56 -3.68 3.24
C PRO A 308 -16.37 -4.16 4.68
N GLY A 309 -15.27 -4.89 4.93
CA GLY A 309 -14.96 -5.45 6.24
C GLY A 309 -14.38 -4.48 7.26
N ASP A 310 -14.08 -3.25 6.88
CA ASP A 310 -13.59 -2.15 7.71
C ASP A 310 -12.17 -2.32 8.29
N ALA A 311 -11.58 -3.50 8.32
CA ALA A 311 -10.18 -3.72 8.71
C ALA A 311 -9.52 -4.82 7.90
N ILE A 312 -8.25 -4.62 7.55
CA ILE A 312 -7.39 -5.63 6.93
C ILE A 312 -6.28 -5.95 7.91
N VAL A 313 -6.08 -7.24 8.16
CA VAL A 313 -5.19 -7.75 9.20
C VAL A 313 -4.23 -8.83 8.71
N ASN A 314 -4.43 -9.30 7.48
CA ASN A 314 -3.57 -10.23 6.75
C ASN A 314 -3.08 -9.56 5.46
N TYR A 315 -1.85 -9.86 5.04
CA TYR A 315 -1.22 -9.09 3.97
C TYR A 315 -0.65 -10.00 2.89
N ILE A 316 -1.13 -9.80 1.64
CA ILE A 316 -0.69 -10.54 0.47
C ILE A 316 0.69 -10.06 0.06
N GLY A 317 1.66 -10.96 0.04
CA GLY A 317 2.98 -10.70 -0.51
C GLY A 317 2.99 -10.73 -2.03
N SER A 318 3.94 -10.03 -2.61
CA SER A 318 4.19 -10.08 -4.05
C SER A 318 5.67 -9.98 -4.38
N TYR A 319 6.06 -10.72 -5.44
CA TYR A 319 7.32 -10.53 -6.12
C TYR A 319 7.08 -10.08 -7.54
N ARG A 320 7.76 -9.02 -7.97
CA ARG A 320 7.59 -8.42 -9.29
C ARG A 320 8.92 -8.21 -9.97
N PHE A 321 9.02 -8.69 -11.21
CA PHE A 321 10.20 -8.54 -12.07
C PHE A 321 9.88 -7.71 -13.30
N GLU A 322 10.86 -6.96 -13.74
CA GLU A 322 10.97 -6.48 -15.11
C GLU A 322 12.19 -7.15 -15.73
N ILE A 323 11.98 -7.86 -16.81
CA ILE A 323 13.03 -8.53 -17.58
C ILE A 323 13.14 -7.81 -18.91
N LYS A 324 14.33 -7.31 -19.22
CA LYS A 324 14.62 -6.63 -20.48
C LYS A 324 15.60 -7.44 -21.29
N TYR A 325 15.15 -7.89 -22.46
CA TYR A 325 16.01 -8.53 -23.45
C TYR A 325 16.47 -7.48 -24.45
N THR A 326 17.76 -7.42 -24.73
CA THR A 326 18.35 -6.42 -25.62
C THR A 326 19.21 -7.09 -26.68
N GLU A 327 19.00 -6.73 -27.93
CA GLU A 327 19.85 -7.12 -29.04
C GLU A 327 21.07 -6.21 -29.13
N PRO A 328 22.24 -6.75 -29.52
CA PRO A 328 23.42 -5.93 -29.76
C PRO A 328 23.21 -4.96 -30.93
N ALA A 329 23.82 -3.79 -30.83
CA ALA A 329 23.79 -2.79 -31.91
C ALA A 329 24.46 -3.29 -33.21
N GLY A 330 24.17 -2.63 -34.33
CA GLY A 330 24.85 -2.87 -35.61
C GLY A 330 24.23 -3.98 -36.44
N TRP A 331 22.92 -4.25 -36.28
CA TRP A 331 22.19 -5.21 -37.13
C TRP A 331 22.19 -4.76 -38.60
N LYS A 332 22.38 -5.74 -39.52
CA LYS A 332 22.24 -5.57 -40.98
C LYS A 332 21.05 -6.38 -41.50
N ALA A 333 20.31 -5.82 -42.42
CA ALA A 333 19.19 -6.54 -43.06
C ALA A 333 19.65 -7.88 -43.68
N GLY A 334 18.89 -8.96 -43.42
CA GLY A 334 19.21 -10.31 -43.86
C GLY A 334 20.23 -11.09 -43.01
N GLU A 335 20.79 -10.51 -41.97
CA GLU A 335 21.68 -11.19 -41.05
C GLU A 335 20.90 -12.12 -40.12
N ALA A 336 21.25 -13.41 -40.10
CA ALA A 336 20.68 -14.39 -39.17
C ALA A 336 21.35 -14.28 -37.79
N ARG A 337 20.59 -13.88 -36.76
CA ARG A 337 21.10 -13.74 -35.41
C ARG A 337 19.98 -13.82 -34.37
N PRO A 338 20.29 -14.03 -33.08
CA PRO A 338 19.30 -14.12 -32.03
C PRO A 338 18.48 -12.84 -31.88
N SER A 339 17.23 -13.00 -31.43
CA SER A 339 16.24 -11.94 -31.33
C SER A 339 15.76 -11.75 -29.89
N ALA A 340 15.70 -10.49 -29.43
CA ALA A 340 15.12 -10.14 -28.13
C ALA A 340 13.65 -10.59 -28.03
N ALA A 341 12.87 -10.42 -29.10
CA ALA A 341 11.47 -10.86 -29.14
C ALA A 341 11.33 -12.38 -29.05
N MET A 342 12.23 -13.13 -29.68
CA MET A 342 12.22 -14.60 -29.60
C MET A 342 12.67 -15.10 -28.22
N ALA A 343 13.65 -14.45 -27.58
CA ALA A 343 14.05 -14.74 -26.20
C ALA A 343 12.88 -14.50 -25.24
N MET A 344 12.20 -13.35 -25.34
CA MET A 344 11.01 -13.04 -24.54
C MET A 344 9.88 -14.05 -24.77
N SER A 345 9.60 -14.41 -26.02
CA SER A 345 8.55 -15.39 -26.35
C SER A 345 8.85 -16.77 -25.76
N ARG A 346 10.11 -17.20 -25.78
CA ARG A 346 10.53 -18.44 -25.13
C ARG A 346 10.36 -18.39 -23.61
N ALA A 347 10.68 -17.25 -22.99
CA ALA A 347 10.48 -17.05 -21.56
C ALA A 347 9.01 -17.15 -21.18
N ILE A 348 8.11 -16.52 -21.92
CA ILE A 348 6.67 -16.61 -21.71
C ILE A 348 6.20 -18.06 -21.88
N ALA A 349 6.63 -18.74 -22.96
CA ALA A 349 6.24 -20.11 -23.23
C ALA A 349 6.72 -21.06 -22.11
N SER A 350 7.95 -20.89 -21.59
CA SER A 350 8.48 -21.76 -20.54
C SER A 350 7.76 -21.63 -19.21
N ILE A 351 7.17 -20.45 -18.92
CA ILE A 351 6.42 -20.25 -17.68
C ILE A 351 4.90 -20.43 -17.84
N SER A 352 4.37 -20.46 -19.06
CA SER A 352 2.92 -20.47 -19.32
C SER A 352 2.18 -21.68 -18.72
N ASP A 353 2.87 -22.80 -18.60
CA ASP A 353 2.31 -24.06 -18.12
C ASP A 353 2.75 -24.43 -16.70
N LEU A 354 3.48 -23.54 -16.04
CA LEU A 354 3.86 -23.76 -14.64
C LEU A 354 2.60 -23.81 -13.76
N LYS A 355 2.57 -24.79 -12.89
CA LYS A 355 1.47 -25.00 -11.93
C LYS A 355 1.94 -24.65 -10.55
N THR A 356 1.21 -23.74 -9.90
CA THR A 356 1.39 -23.47 -8.48
C THR A 356 0.84 -24.62 -7.64
N ALA A 357 1.19 -24.69 -6.36
CA ALA A 357 0.59 -25.67 -5.46
C ALA A 357 -0.94 -25.53 -5.43
N TRP A 358 -1.45 -24.30 -5.48
CA TRP A 358 -2.90 -24.03 -5.53
C TRP A 358 -3.57 -24.48 -6.85
N ASP A 359 -2.85 -24.48 -7.97
CA ASP A 359 -3.38 -25.02 -9.23
C ASP A 359 -3.55 -26.55 -9.18
N LEU A 360 -2.67 -27.20 -8.44
CA LEU A 360 -2.67 -28.65 -8.27
C LEU A 360 -3.65 -29.12 -7.17
N ASP A 361 -3.75 -28.36 -6.09
CA ASP A 361 -4.67 -28.60 -4.98
C ASP A 361 -5.28 -27.28 -4.49
N LYS A 362 -6.59 -27.10 -4.67
CA LYS A 362 -7.33 -25.89 -4.27
C LYS A 362 -7.43 -25.71 -2.74
N LYS A 363 -6.94 -26.64 -1.95
CA LYS A 363 -6.77 -26.50 -0.50
C LYS A 363 -5.44 -25.85 -0.11
N ALA A 364 -4.48 -25.81 -1.05
CA ALA A 364 -3.23 -25.10 -0.84
C ALA A 364 -3.46 -23.57 -0.82
N GLU A 365 -2.47 -22.84 -0.31
CA GLU A 365 -2.48 -21.38 -0.30
C GLU A 365 -2.58 -20.80 -1.71
N LYS A 366 -3.52 -19.87 -1.91
CA LYS A 366 -3.78 -19.25 -3.22
C LYS A 366 -2.56 -18.47 -3.69
N THR A 367 -1.70 -19.16 -4.45
CA THR A 367 -0.51 -18.56 -5.07
C THR A 367 -0.74 -18.42 -6.56
N THR A 368 -0.48 -17.24 -7.09
CA THR A 368 -0.71 -16.92 -8.50
C THR A 368 0.51 -16.23 -9.09
N TYR A 369 0.65 -16.30 -10.41
CA TYR A 369 1.55 -15.46 -11.17
C TYR A 369 0.87 -14.98 -12.44
N THR A 370 1.29 -13.84 -12.94
CA THR A 370 0.71 -13.21 -14.14
C THR A 370 1.80 -12.53 -14.94
N VAL A 371 1.75 -12.69 -16.25
CA VAL A 371 2.50 -11.86 -17.19
C VAL A 371 1.68 -10.59 -17.42
N GLY A 372 2.09 -9.49 -16.77
CA GLY A 372 1.35 -8.22 -16.83
C GLY A 372 1.69 -7.37 -18.05
N VAL A 373 2.93 -7.47 -18.54
CA VAL A 373 3.41 -6.75 -19.71
C VAL A 373 4.27 -7.67 -20.54
N ALA A 374 4.08 -7.65 -21.86
CA ALA A 374 4.96 -8.23 -22.84
C ALA A 374 4.98 -7.29 -24.04
N SER A 375 6.05 -6.53 -24.22
CA SER A 375 6.15 -5.53 -25.28
C SER A 375 7.57 -5.43 -25.82
N CYS A 376 7.67 -5.03 -27.06
CA CYS A 376 8.93 -4.68 -27.68
C CYS A 376 8.88 -3.22 -28.13
N ASP A 377 10.04 -2.57 -28.24
CA ASP A 377 10.15 -1.23 -28.79
C ASP A 377 9.63 -1.19 -30.25
N ASP A 378 9.15 -0.03 -30.67
CA ASP A 378 8.64 0.15 -32.02
C ASP A 378 9.80 0.00 -33.03
N PRO A 379 9.72 -0.98 -33.95
CA PRO A 379 10.79 -1.20 -34.91
C PRO A 379 10.73 -0.16 -36.01
N ALA A 380 11.63 0.81 -36.01
CA ALA A 380 11.81 1.67 -37.19
C ALA A 380 12.12 0.88 -38.47
N LYS A 381 12.47 -0.43 -38.34
CA LYS A 381 12.86 -1.33 -39.46
C LYS A 381 12.48 -2.79 -39.13
N SER A 382 11.23 -3.14 -39.03
CA SER A 382 10.73 -4.52 -38.89
C SER A 382 11.37 -5.44 -37.85
N ARG A 383 12.24 -4.94 -36.96
CA ARG A 383 12.89 -5.69 -35.88
C ARG A 383 13.11 -4.82 -34.66
N SER A 384 12.48 -5.17 -33.57
CA SER A 384 12.66 -4.54 -32.27
C SER A 384 13.98 -4.93 -31.65
N THR A 385 14.66 -3.99 -31.02
CA THR A 385 15.96 -4.23 -30.39
C THR A 385 15.85 -4.46 -28.89
N ASN A 386 14.77 -3.98 -28.26
CA ASN A 386 14.50 -4.19 -26.85
C ASN A 386 13.11 -4.78 -26.65
N CYS A 387 13.02 -5.78 -25.82
CA CYS A 387 11.75 -6.38 -25.41
C CYS A 387 11.68 -6.47 -23.89
N THR A 388 10.56 -6.07 -23.33
CA THR A 388 10.32 -6.04 -21.89
C THR A 388 9.20 -7.00 -21.50
N LEU A 389 9.46 -7.79 -20.49
CA LEU A 389 8.52 -8.71 -19.86
C LEU A 389 8.38 -8.34 -18.39
N MET A 390 7.14 -8.19 -17.91
CA MET A 390 6.85 -8.00 -16.48
C MET A 390 6.06 -9.19 -15.93
N VAL A 391 6.48 -9.70 -14.79
CA VAL A 391 5.81 -10.80 -14.09
C VAL A 391 5.50 -10.39 -12.67
N ASP A 392 4.25 -10.59 -12.25
CA ASP A 392 3.75 -10.38 -10.89
C ASP A 392 3.38 -11.75 -10.29
N MET A 393 3.93 -12.06 -9.13
CA MET A 393 3.65 -13.26 -8.36
C MET A 393 3.05 -12.85 -7.02
N ARG A 394 1.98 -13.52 -6.58
CA ARG A 394 1.27 -13.20 -5.34
C ARG A 394 0.95 -14.42 -4.52
N SER A 395 1.08 -14.31 -3.19
CA SER A 395 0.64 -15.31 -2.23
C SER A 395 0.31 -14.67 -0.88
N PRO A 396 -0.66 -15.21 -0.13
CA PRO A 396 -0.93 -14.78 1.25
C PRO A 396 0.18 -15.21 2.21
N THR A 397 1.04 -16.15 1.83
CA THR A 397 2.15 -16.64 2.66
C THR A 397 3.48 -16.62 1.93
N GLN A 398 4.57 -16.46 2.70
CA GLN A 398 5.90 -16.24 2.16
C GLN A 398 6.51 -17.50 1.49
N ALA A 399 6.26 -18.69 2.04
CA ALA A 399 6.88 -19.91 1.53
C ALA A 399 6.42 -20.27 0.10
N PRO A 400 5.11 -20.31 -0.24
CA PRO A 400 4.66 -20.51 -1.61
C PRO A 400 5.09 -19.39 -2.56
N LEU A 401 5.15 -18.14 -2.08
CA LEU A 401 5.63 -17.01 -2.88
C LEU A 401 7.10 -17.21 -3.28
N SER A 402 7.94 -17.63 -2.34
CA SER A 402 9.35 -17.94 -2.61
C SER A 402 9.51 -19.17 -3.51
N ALA A 403 8.65 -20.17 -3.36
CA ALA A 403 8.68 -21.37 -4.18
C ALA A 403 8.35 -21.10 -5.65
N ILE A 404 7.32 -20.29 -5.94
CA ILE A 404 6.99 -19.94 -7.34
C ILE A 404 8.05 -19.04 -7.97
N ARG A 405 8.66 -18.14 -7.20
CA ARG A 405 9.82 -17.35 -7.65
C ARG A 405 10.96 -18.24 -8.10
N ALA A 406 11.33 -19.22 -7.26
CA ALA A 406 12.44 -20.13 -7.55
C ALA A 406 12.23 -20.96 -8.83
N GLN A 407 10.97 -21.17 -9.25
CA GLN A 407 10.64 -21.84 -10.49
C GLN A 407 10.70 -20.89 -11.69
N ILE A 408 10.19 -19.68 -11.56
CA ILE A 408 10.02 -18.71 -12.66
C ILE A 408 11.34 -18.00 -13.01
N GLU A 409 12.06 -17.51 -12.03
CA GLU A 409 13.24 -16.66 -12.24
C GLU A 409 14.32 -17.29 -13.13
N PRO A 410 14.69 -18.59 -12.97
CA PRO A 410 15.69 -19.20 -13.82
C PRO A 410 15.28 -19.33 -15.31
N GLU A 411 13.99 -19.37 -15.58
CA GLU A 411 13.46 -19.58 -16.95
C GLU A 411 13.78 -18.40 -17.87
N PHE A 412 13.91 -17.19 -17.34
CA PHE A 412 14.24 -16.01 -18.12
C PHE A 412 15.64 -16.12 -18.74
N LYS A 413 16.61 -16.55 -17.94
CA LYS A 413 17.99 -16.77 -18.42
C LYS A 413 18.07 -17.96 -19.38
N LYS A 414 17.39 -19.08 -19.06
CA LYS A 414 17.34 -20.26 -19.94
C LYS A 414 16.78 -19.91 -21.31
N ALA A 415 15.73 -19.09 -21.36
CA ALA A 415 15.12 -18.64 -22.61
C ALA A 415 16.09 -17.83 -23.47
N MET A 416 16.84 -16.92 -22.88
CA MET A 416 17.90 -16.15 -23.55
C MET A 416 19.03 -17.06 -24.04
N ASP A 417 19.51 -17.95 -23.18
CA ASP A 417 20.59 -18.88 -23.53
C ASP A 417 20.19 -19.81 -24.70
N ALA A 418 18.93 -20.31 -24.67
CA ALA A 418 18.40 -21.13 -25.76
C ALA A 418 18.28 -20.39 -27.09
N GLU A 419 17.88 -19.11 -27.07
CA GLU A 419 17.84 -18.29 -28.28
C GLU A 419 19.25 -18.03 -28.80
N ASN A 420 20.22 -17.68 -27.95
CA ASN A 420 21.62 -17.48 -28.35
C ASN A 420 22.25 -18.75 -28.91
N ALA A 421 22.03 -19.89 -28.26
CA ALA A 421 22.60 -21.19 -28.64
C ALA A 421 22.16 -21.64 -30.05
N LYS A 422 20.94 -21.26 -30.47
CA LYS A 422 20.45 -21.53 -31.85
C LYS A 422 21.36 -20.95 -32.92
N TYR A 423 22.12 -19.92 -32.59
CA TYR A 423 23.05 -19.23 -33.50
C TYR A 423 24.54 -19.53 -33.15
N GLY A 424 24.77 -20.52 -32.30
CA GLY A 424 26.13 -20.88 -31.83
C GLY A 424 26.77 -19.87 -30.90
N LEU A 425 25.97 -18.98 -30.30
CA LEU A 425 26.45 -17.93 -29.40
C LEU A 425 26.23 -18.33 -27.93
N LYS A 426 27.08 -17.80 -27.08
CA LYS A 426 26.97 -17.89 -25.61
C LYS A 426 26.62 -16.53 -25.04
N THR A 427 26.02 -16.54 -23.84
CA THR A 427 25.81 -15.30 -23.08
C THR A 427 27.12 -14.53 -22.89
N GLY A 428 27.09 -13.26 -23.22
CA GLY A 428 28.27 -12.38 -23.20
C GLY A 428 29.02 -12.26 -24.52
N ASP A 429 28.73 -13.07 -25.53
CA ASP A 429 29.30 -12.90 -26.85
C ASP A 429 28.81 -11.59 -27.49
N LYS A 430 29.64 -10.95 -28.28
CA LYS A 430 29.39 -9.63 -28.89
C LYS A 430 28.06 -9.52 -29.63
N ASN A 431 27.61 -10.62 -30.27
CA ASN A 431 26.39 -10.67 -31.07
C ASN A 431 25.25 -11.42 -30.39
N ALA A 432 25.37 -11.73 -29.11
CA ALA A 432 24.34 -12.41 -28.32
C ALA A 432 23.29 -11.41 -27.80
N VAL A 433 22.05 -11.88 -27.64
CA VAL A 433 21.04 -11.17 -26.84
C VAL A 433 21.50 -11.14 -25.39
N SER A 434 21.39 -10.00 -24.77
CA SER A 434 21.60 -9.80 -23.35
C SER A 434 20.30 -9.71 -22.58
N MET A 435 20.35 -9.91 -21.27
CA MET A 435 19.19 -9.80 -20.37
C MET A 435 19.58 -8.97 -19.15
N GLU A 436 18.72 -8.06 -18.79
CA GLU A 436 18.70 -7.39 -17.52
C GLU A 436 17.44 -7.83 -16.76
N LEU A 437 17.61 -8.22 -15.50
CA LEU A 437 16.50 -8.55 -14.60
C LEU A 437 16.48 -7.53 -13.49
N VAL A 438 15.39 -6.77 -13.41
CA VAL A 438 15.18 -5.74 -12.40
C VAL A 438 14.05 -6.17 -11.46
N TRP A 439 14.36 -6.32 -10.20
CA TRP A 439 13.39 -6.42 -9.15
C TRP A 439 12.80 -5.05 -8.88
N PHE A 440 11.49 -4.92 -8.99
CA PHE A 440 10.82 -3.67 -8.61
C PHE A 440 9.66 -3.89 -7.62
N GLY A 441 9.41 -5.13 -7.22
CA GLY A 441 8.38 -5.46 -6.25
C GLY A 441 8.84 -6.58 -5.33
N ASP A 442 8.92 -6.28 -4.05
CA ASP A 442 9.19 -7.22 -2.98
C ASP A 442 8.35 -6.79 -1.78
N ARG A 443 7.08 -7.18 -1.79
CA ARG A 443 6.16 -6.98 -0.67
C ARG A 443 6.12 -8.28 0.13
N PRO A 444 6.50 -8.28 1.41
CA PRO A 444 6.46 -9.49 2.22
C PRO A 444 5.03 -9.95 2.45
N ALA A 445 4.80 -11.26 2.41
CA ALA A 445 3.54 -11.85 2.82
C ALA A 445 3.46 -11.96 4.34
N TYR A 446 2.28 -11.80 4.90
CA TYR A 446 2.05 -11.96 6.32
C TYR A 446 0.67 -12.51 6.63
N GLN A 447 0.63 -13.57 7.45
CA GLN A 447 -0.58 -14.10 8.06
C GLN A 447 -0.48 -13.87 9.56
N ARG A 448 -1.49 -13.24 10.12
CA ARG A 448 -1.53 -12.94 11.55
C ARG A 448 -1.65 -14.22 12.36
N PRO A 449 -0.73 -14.47 13.32
CA PRO A 449 -0.75 -15.71 14.09
C PRO A 449 -1.86 -15.77 15.14
N HIS A 450 -2.29 -14.61 15.64
CA HIS A 450 -3.39 -14.45 16.62
C HIS A 450 -3.94 -13.03 16.61
N TYR A 451 -5.08 -12.82 17.24
CA TYR A 451 -5.81 -11.54 17.24
C TYR A 451 -5.78 -10.83 18.60
N ASN A 452 -4.81 -11.15 19.46
CA ASN A 452 -4.74 -10.60 20.82
C ASN A 452 -3.61 -9.58 21.02
N ASP A 453 -2.91 -9.21 19.94
CA ASP A 453 -1.89 -8.16 20.01
C ASP A 453 -2.53 -6.77 20.21
N ILE A 454 -1.70 -5.80 20.59
CA ILE A 454 -2.18 -4.45 20.92
C ILE A 454 -2.90 -3.77 19.76
N ALA A 455 -2.52 -4.00 18.52
CA ALA A 455 -3.17 -3.36 17.38
C ALA A 455 -4.61 -3.86 17.22
N MET A 456 -4.82 -5.17 17.36
CA MET A 456 -6.17 -5.77 17.31
C MET A 456 -7.03 -5.36 18.50
N GLN A 457 -6.48 -5.39 19.72
CA GLN A 457 -7.22 -4.95 20.91
C GLN A 457 -7.62 -3.48 20.80
N ALA A 458 -6.69 -2.62 20.36
CA ALA A 458 -6.94 -1.20 20.15
C ALA A 458 -8.02 -0.95 19.10
N TYR A 459 -7.92 -1.63 17.93
CA TYR A 459 -8.92 -1.54 16.88
C TYR A 459 -10.32 -1.92 17.38
N TRP A 460 -10.43 -3.08 18.02
CA TRP A 460 -11.70 -3.61 18.48
C TRP A 460 -12.35 -2.73 19.53
N GLN A 461 -11.57 -2.33 20.54
CA GLN A 461 -12.08 -1.51 21.62
C GLN A 461 -12.39 -0.07 21.19
N ALA A 462 -11.53 0.54 20.37
CA ALA A 462 -11.77 1.88 19.84
C ALA A 462 -13.02 1.92 18.94
N SER A 463 -13.25 0.86 18.14
CA SER A 463 -14.46 0.75 17.30
C SER A 463 -15.73 0.72 18.16
N LYS A 464 -15.75 -0.08 19.22
CA LYS A 464 -16.88 -0.11 20.17
C LYS A 464 -17.09 1.26 20.83
N THR A 465 -16.02 1.91 21.26
CA THR A 465 -16.09 3.19 21.96
C THR A 465 -16.57 4.32 21.03
N ALA A 466 -16.20 4.29 19.77
CA ALA A 466 -16.65 5.24 18.75
C ALA A 466 -18.05 4.94 18.18
N ASP A 467 -18.73 3.90 18.66
CA ASP A 467 -20.03 3.45 18.17
C ASP A 467 -19.99 3.17 16.65
N ILE A 468 -19.01 2.37 16.26
CA ILE A 468 -18.86 1.86 14.91
C ILE A 468 -19.17 0.37 14.94
N ASP A 469 -20.09 -0.06 14.05
CA ASP A 469 -20.37 -1.48 13.90
C ASP A 469 -19.11 -2.23 13.49
N VAL A 470 -18.63 -3.07 14.39
CA VAL A 470 -17.53 -3.99 14.12
C VAL A 470 -18.14 -5.24 13.53
N VAL A 471 -17.63 -5.69 12.41
CA VAL A 471 -18.02 -6.98 11.85
C VAL A 471 -17.85 -8.04 12.94
N LYS A 472 -18.84 -8.94 13.08
CA LYS A 472 -18.87 -9.96 14.17
C LYS A 472 -17.69 -10.91 14.19
N ALA A 473 -16.85 -10.85 13.17
CA ALA A 473 -15.66 -11.64 13.00
C ALA A 473 -14.59 -10.80 12.30
N VAL A 474 -13.33 -11.05 12.63
CA VAL A 474 -12.21 -10.44 11.90
C VAL A 474 -12.28 -10.91 10.44
N PRO A 475 -12.21 -10.01 9.45
CA PRO A 475 -12.23 -10.39 8.05
C PRO A 475 -11.09 -11.35 7.72
N GLU A 476 -11.38 -12.46 7.06
CA GLU A 476 -10.35 -13.37 6.53
C GLU A 476 -9.67 -12.79 5.27
N GLU A 477 -10.16 -11.67 4.76
CA GLU A 477 -9.64 -11.04 3.56
C GLU A 477 -8.24 -10.49 3.79
N ALA A 478 -7.40 -10.71 2.80
CA ALA A 478 -6.03 -10.19 2.76
C ALA A 478 -5.86 -9.24 1.59
N ALA A 479 -5.15 -8.14 1.82
CA ALA A 479 -4.79 -7.17 0.79
C ALA A 479 -3.28 -6.92 0.77
N SER A 480 -2.79 -6.22 -0.24
CA SER A 480 -1.38 -5.83 -0.34
C SER A 480 -1.29 -4.33 -0.12
N LEU A 481 -0.86 -3.93 1.05
CA LEU A 481 -0.89 -2.57 1.58
C LEU A 481 0.45 -2.20 2.23
N ASN A 482 0.57 -0.97 2.66
CA ASN A 482 1.69 -0.48 3.46
C ASN A 482 2.01 -1.37 4.68
N ASP A 483 0.98 -1.91 5.30
CA ASP A 483 1.06 -2.75 6.50
C ASP A 483 1.78 -4.08 6.30
N ASN A 484 2.02 -4.52 5.05
CA ASN A 484 2.88 -5.66 4.76
C ASN A 484 4.27 -5.53 5.44
N VAL A 485 4.81 -4.31 5.47
CA VAL A 485 6.17 -4.07 5.98
C VAL A 485 6.24 -4.14 7.50
N PRO A 486 5.47 -3.35 8.28
CA PRO A 486 5.48 -3.45 9.75
C PRO A 486 5.14 -4.87 10.22
N ALA A 487 4.14 -5.53 9.62
CA ALA A 487 3.79 -6.90 9.96
C ALA A 487 4.97 -7.87 9.77
N ALA A 488 5.67 -7.78 8.66
CA ALA A 488 6.82 -8.66 8.36
C ALA A 488 8.02 -8.45 9.30
N VAL A 489 8.16 -7.26 9.89
CA VAL A 489 9.21 -6.99 10.89
C VAL A 489 8.72 -7.18 12.33
N GLY A 490 7.52 -7.73 12.51
CA GLY A 490 6.99 -8.08 13.81
C GLY A 490 6.32 -6.93 14.57
N VAL A 491 6.00 -5.83 13.90
CA VAL A 491 5.27 -4.73 14.53
C VAL A 491 3.77 -4.95 14.39
N PRO A 492 3.01 -5.00 15.51
CA PRO A 492 1.56 -5.10 15.46
C PRO A 492 0.95 -4.01 14.60
N THR A 493 0.13 -4.39 13.62
CA THR A 493 -0.47 -3.45 12.67
C THR A 493 -1.88 -3.85 12.29
N VAL A 494 -2.73 -2.86 12.04
CA VAL A 494 -4.07 -3.02 11.48
C VAL A 494 -4.32 -1.89 10.49
N ASN A 495 -4.84 -2.23 9.32
CA ASN A 495 -5.30 -1.24 8.36
C ASN A 495 -6.80 -1.06 8.46
N VAL A 496 -7.27 0.18 8.43
CA VAL A 496 -8.69 0.54 8.57
C VAL A 496 -9.15 1.52 7.49
N ASN A 497 -10.44 1.58 7.28
CA ASN A 497 -11.06 2.58 6.44
C ASN A 497 -11.47 3.81 7.28
N LEU A 498 -11.00 4.98 6.88
CA LEU A 498 -11.43 6.27 7.44
C LEU A 498 -12.35 7.02 6.49
N GLY A 499 -12.39 6.59 5.25
CA GLY A 499 -13.01 7.29 4.16
C GLY A 499 -14.51 7.11 4.02
N THR A 500 -14.98 7.27 2.81
CA THR A 500 -16.41 7.33 2.51
C THR A 500 -17.13 6.01 2.76
N VAL A 501 -18.25 6.11 3.42
CA VAL A 501 -19.22 5.01 3.58
C VAL A 501 -20.29 5.00 2.47
N ALA A 502 -20.35 6.04 1.65
CA ALA A 502 -21.41 6.18 0.65
C ALA A 502 -21.12 5.49 -0.68
N GLY A 503 -19.87 5.26 -1.02
CA GLY A 503 -19.47 4.48 -2.18
C GLY A 503 -18.25 5.02 -2.92
N GLY A 504 -17.66 4.16 -3.72
CA GLY A 504 -16.50 4.45 -4.57
C GLY A 504 -16.34 3.39 -5.66
N GLY A 505 -15.46 3.63 -6.60
CA GLY A 505 -15.13 2.66 -7.64
C GLY A 505 -14.10 3.15 -8.62
N GLY A 506 -13.66 2.25 -9.48
CA GLY A 506 -12.63 2.54 -10.47
C GLY A 506 -11.23 2.71 -9.89
N GLY A 507 -10.96 2.16 -8.71
CA GLY A 507 -9.62 2.19 -8.12
C GLY A 507 -8.55 1.76 -9.13
N HIS A 508 -7.37 2.38 -9.06
CA HIS A 508 -6.26 2.21 -10.00
C HIS A 508 -6.55 2.64 -11.44
N THR A 509 -7.63 3.39 -11.67
CA THR A 509 -7.93 3.98 -12.97
C THR A 509 -7.94 5.49 -12.92
N TRP A 510 -7.74 6.14 -14.07
CA TRP A 510 -7.84 7.59 -14.19
C TRP A 510 -9.27 8.14 -14.02
N TYR A 511 -10.28 7.27 -14.06
CA TYR A 511 -11.69 7.59 -13.83
C TYR A 511 -12.19 7.12 -12.45
N GLU A 512 -11.29 6.90 -11.52
CA GLU A 512 -11.65 6.62 -10.13
C GLU A 512 -12.61 7.67 -9.59
N TRP A 513 -13.58 7.24 -8.79
CA TRP A 513 -14.59 8.11 -8.24
C TRP A 513 -14.93 7.74 -6.80
N GLY A 514 -15.42 8.73 -6.06
CA GLY A 514 -15.99 8.52 -4.75
C GLY A 514 -17.23 9.39 -4.52
N VAL A 515 -18.04 8.99 -3.57
CA VAL A 515 -19.18 9.76 -3.05
C VAL A 515 -18.79 10.26 -1.67
N PRO A 516 -18.85 11.56 -1.41
CA PRO A 516 -18.59 12.08 -0.08
C PRO A 516 -19.49 11.38 0.94
N GLY A 517 -18.87 10.88 2.00
CA GLY A 517 -19.57 10.17 3.06
C GLY A 517 -20.36 11.08 3.98
N ASN A 518 -21.00 10.45 4.96
CA ASN A 518 -21.62 11.15 6.06
C ASN A 518 -20.52 11.68 7.01
N GLY A 519 -20.46 12.97 7.20
CA GLY A 519 -19.43 13.61 8.02
C GLY A 519 -19.38 13.13 9.46
N VAL A 520 -20.52 12.69 10.01
CA VAL A 520 -20.58 12.11 11.37
C VAL A 520 -19.87 10.75 11.38
N ASP A 521 -20.13 9.89 10.42
CA ASP A 521 -19.52 8.56 10.35
C ASP A 521 -18.01 8.66 10.08
N GLU A 522 -17.60 9.54 9.17
CA GLU A 522 -16.17 9.82 8.93
C GLU A 522 -15.49 10.38 10.17
N GLY A 523 -16.15 11.29 10.89
CA GLY A 523 -15.64 11.84 12.15
C GLY A 523 -15.48 10.78 13.25
N LYS A 524 -16.42 9.83 13.37
CA LYS A 524 -16.33 8.69 14.29
C LYS A 524 -15.16 7.77 13.90
N ARG A 525 -14.96 7.49 12.61
CA ARG A 525 -13.84 6.67 12.11
C ARG A 525 -12.49 7.33 12.40
N LEU A 526 -12.39 8.63 12.20
CA LEU A 526 -11.21 9.41 12.56
C LEU A 526 -10.93 9.35 14.07
N TYR A 527 -11.98 9.52 14.89
CA TYR A 527 -11.86 9.41 16.35
C TYR A 527 -11.42 8.02 16.79
N ARG A 528 -11.99 6.96 16.19
CA ARG A 528 -11.53 5.58 16.39
C ARG A 528 -10.04 5.44 16.10
N PHE A 529 -9.59 5.95 14.96
CA PHE A 529 -8.20 5.81 14.51
C PHE A 529 -7.22 6.51 15.47
N LEU A 530 -7.57 7.71 15.91
CA LEU A 530 -6.82 8.40 16.97
C LEU A 530 -6.79 7.58 18.26
N MET A 531 -7.93 7.06 18.69
CA MET A 531 -8.01 6.27 19.92
C MET A 531 -7.18 4.99 19.82
N MET A 532 -7.12 4.33 18.65
CA MET A 532 -6.21 3.20 18.43
C MET A 532 -4.76 3.58 18.71
N GLY A 533 -4.31 4.72 18.18
CA GLY A 533 -2.98 5.25 18.45
C GLY A 533 -2.73 5.52 19.92
N LEU A 534 -3.68 6.13 20.63
CA LEU A 534 -3.56 6.46 22.06
C LEU A 534 -3.63 5.22 22.96
N LEU A 535 -4.42 4.20 22.62
CA LEU A 535 -4.44 2.94 23.36
C LEU A 535 -3.09 2.21 23.28
N ALA A 536 -2.42 2.30 22.14
CA ALA A 536 -1.07 1.74 21.99
C ALA A 536 0.01 2.60 22.65
N SER A 537 -0.04 3.93 22.48
CA SER A 537 1.00 4.88 22.96
C SER A 537 0.86 5.30 24.41
N GLY A 538 -0.32 5.11 25.03
CA GLY A 538 -0.69 5.74 26.28
C GLY A 538 -1.18 7.18 26.13
N TYR A 539 -1.83 7.71 27.16
CA TYR A 539 -2.46 9.02 27.13
C TYR A 539 -2.33 9.76 28.48
N ASN A 540 -1.95 11.03 28.41
CA ASN A 540 -1.97 11.93 29.56
C ASN A 540 -3.29 12.71 29.57
N MET A 541 -4.18 12.37 30.47
CA MET A 541 -5.52 12.96 30.60
C MET A 541 -5.48 14.42 31.06
N THR A 542 -6.55 15.14 30.80
CA THR A 542 -6.70 16.55 31.23
C THR A 542 -6.75 16.73 32.74
N ASP A 543 -7.17 15.72 33.49
CA ASP A 543 -7.14 15.70 34.96
C ASP A 543 -5.76 15.36 35.56
N GLY A 544 -4.75 15.16 34.72
CA GLY A 544 -3.39 14.81 35.14
C GLY A 544 -3.15 13.30 35.31
N LYS A 545 -4.17 12.47 35.13
CA LYS A 545 -4.00 11.01 35.18
C LYS A 545 -3.28 10.52 33.92
N VAL A 546 -2.37 9.58 34.10
CA VAL A 546 -1.65 8.93 33.01
C VAL A 546 -2.24 7.55 32.79
N LEU A 547 -2.69 7.30 31.54
CA LEU A 547 -3.07 5.98 31.08
C LEU A 547 -1.84 5.37 30.40
N GLU A 548 -1.33 4.30 30.96
CA GLU A 548 -0.10 3.68 30.48
C GLU A 548 -0.27 3.09 29.07
N PRO A 549 0.83 3.03 28.28
CA PRO A 549 0.82 2.41 26.96
C PRO A 549 0.34 0.96 27.01
N GLY A 550 -0.45 0.57 26.03
CA GLY A 550 -0.91 -0.81 25.89
C GLY A 550 0.18 -1.78 25.40
N VAL A 551 1.31 -1.25 24.97
CA VAL A 551 2.48 -2.02 24.53
C VAL A 551 3.75 -1.45 25.16
N GLY A 552 4.61 -2.33 25.67
CA GLY A 552 5.90 -1.91 26.22
C GLY A 552 6.91 -1.52 25.13
N PRO A 553 7.97 -0.76 25.49
CA PRO A 553 9.06 -0.46 24.56
C PRO A 553 9.70 -1.75 24.07
N MET A 554 10.27 -1.72 22.85
CA MET A 554 10.90 -2.93 22.29
C MET A 554 11.98 -3.53 23.18
N GLY A 555 12.82 -2.68 23.78
CA GLY A 555 13.92 -3.16 24.62
C GLY A 555 14.76 -4.23 23.88
N ASN A 556 14.97 -5.37 24.55
CA ASN A 556 15.62 -6.55 23.96
C ASN A 556 14.63 -7.54 23.33
N ARG A 557 13.37 -7.17 23.12
CA ARG A 557 12.37 -8.08 22.53
C ARG A 557 12.74 -8.46 21.11
N THR A 558 12.62 -9.74 20.82
CA THR A 558 12.65 -10.22 19.44
C THR A 558 11.35 -9.86 18.72
N THR A 559 11.38 -9.87 17.39
CA THR A 559 10.18 -9.67 16.56
C THR A 559 9.05 -10.64 16.91
N GLU A 560 9.35 -11.88 17.34
CA GLU A 560 8.35 -12.85 17.80
C GLU A 560 7.71 -12.47 19.15
N GLU A 561 8.46 -11.81 20.03
CA GLU A 561 7.95 -11.39 21.34
C GLU A 561 7.08 -10.15 21.29
N MET A 562 7.10 -9.39 20.21
CA MET A 562 6.21 -8.25 20.01
C MET A 562 4.77 -8.67 19.68
N PHE A 563 4.58 -9.87 19.12
CA PHE A 563 3.26 -10.43 18.86
C PHE A 563 2.69 -11.24 20.03
N LYS A 564 3.45 -11.50 21.07
CA LYS A 564 2.98 -12.15 22.30
C LYS A 564 2.39 -11.11 23.26
#